data_2ae4f9f86a26d063ff2d3661371bc75f
#
_entry.id   2ae4f9f86a26d063ff2d3661371bc75f
#
_cell.length_a   1.000
_cell.length_b   1.000
_cell.length_c   1.000
_cell.angle_alpha   90.00
_cell.angle_beta   90.00
_cell.angle_gamma   90.00
#
_symmetry.space_group_name_H-M   'P 1'
#
loop_
_entity.id
_entity.type
_entity.pdbx_description
1 polymer ?
#
loop_
_entity_poly.entity_id
_entity_poly.type
_entity_poly.pdbx_seq_one_letter_code
_entity_poly.pdbx_strand_id
1 'polypeptide(L)'
;YLRSMKPIDEFASKCSGAVKSILLSGGCDLFGHVPVERCADVVSHLRGRLRVNCHSGLVDESQARCIASFSEVISFDFVCDDRVVSDVYGVRNASASDYVESYISLANAVPAVPHICIGLTGDDGGNAEIHAVDTLYHLVDSGQVPIPPAIAFIIFIPTRGTRMESNPLPSLETVETVLSHCRVKFPASHINLGCMRPFGAYRNQVDRIAVDCGVNLIVRPGPDLAEYVRQKGLEVMTFDQCCAFHCI
;
A
#
# COMPACT_ATOMS: atom_id res chain seq x y z
N TYR A 1 -8.91 -14.74 -11.04
CA TYR A 1 -8.02 -15.02 -12.17
C TYR A 1 -8.70 -14.61 -13.47
N LEU A 2 -8.30 -13.48 -14.03
CA LEU A 2 -8.73 -13.03 -15.36
C LEU A 2 -7.99 -13.85 -16.42
N ARG A 3 -8.49 -15.00 -16.78
CA ARG A 3 -7.89 -15.88 -17.82
C ARG A 3 -8.37 -15.57 -19.24
N SER A 4 -9.34 -14.67 -19.42
CA SER A 4 -9.85 -14.27 -20.74
C SER A 4 -10.48 -12.88 -20.71
N MET A 5 -10.56 -12.22 -21.87
CA MET A 5 -11.13 -10.88 -22.06
C MET A 5 -12.63 -10.79 -21.73
N LYS A 6 -13.40 -11.86 -22.00
CA LYS A 6 -14.86 -11.88 -21.76
C LYS A 6 -15.27 -11.52 -20.33
N PRO A 7 -14.56 -11.97 -19.27
CA PRO A 7 -14.92 -11.59 -17.91
C PRO A 7 -14.78 -10.10 -17.62
N ILE A 8 -13.89 -9.36 -18.29
CA ILE A 8 -13.68 -7.93 -18.00
C ILE A 8 -14.77 -7.07 -18.61
N ASP A 9 -15.16 -7.31 -19.87
CA ASP A 9 -16.25 -6.58 -20.50
C ASP A 9 -17.58 -6.90 -19.81
N GLU A 10 -17.79 -8.17 -19.44
CA GLU A 10 -18.95 -8.60 -18.68
C GLU A 10 -18.94 -8.04 -17.25
N PHE A 11 -17.78 -7.98 -16.59
CA PHE A 11 -17.59 -7.35 -15.30
C PHE A 11 -17.84 -5.84 -15.38
N ALA A 12 -17.23 -5.15 -16.34
CA ALA A 12 -17.40 -3.72 -16.53
C ALA A 12 -18.85 -3.33 -16.86
N SER A 13 -19.58 -4.18 -17.61
CA SER A 13 -20.98 -3.96 -17.93
C SER A 13 -21.91 -4.21 -16.73
N LYS A 14 -21.59 -5.21 -15.89
CA LYS A 14 -22.35 -5.53 -14.66
C LYS A 14 -22.08 -4.56 -13.52
N CYS A 15 -20.91 -3.92 -13.50
CA CYS A 15 -20.49 -2.98 -12.46
C CYS A 15 -20.85 -1.52 -12.78
N SER A 16 -21.60 -1.26 -13.86
CA SER A 16 -21.96 0.09 -14.27
C SER A 16 -22.66 0.86 -13.14
N GLY A 17 -22.01 1.89 -12.61
CA GLY A 17 -22.53 2.81 -11.61
C GLY A 17 -22.17 2.51 -10.14
N ALA A 18 -21.89 1.26 -9.78
CA ALA A 18 -21.58 0.87 -8.39
C ALA A 18 -20.06 0.77 -8.12
N VAL A 19 -19.25 0.38 -9.11
CA VAL A 19 -17.79 0.25 -9.00
C VAL A 19 -17.13 1.43 -9.68
N LYS A 20 -16.29 2.15 -8.95
CA LYS A 20 -15.58 3.34 -9.43
C LYS A 20 -14.13 3.06 -9.76
N SER A 21 -13.55 2.04 -9.15
CA SER A 21 -12.13 1.70 -9.32
C SER A 21 -11.89 0.20 -9.19
N ILE A 22 -10.80 -0.24 -9.78
CA ILE A 22 -10.31 -1.62 -9.69
C ILE A 22 -8.86 -1.65 -9.22
N LEU A 23 -8.48 -2.73 -8.56
CA LEU A 23 -7.09 -3.05 -8.25
C LEU A 23 -6.67 -4.26 -9.11
N LEU A 24 -5.64 -4.06 -9.93
CA LEU A 24 -4.95 -5.14 -10.62
C LEU A 24 -3.82 -5.65 -9.74
N SER A 25 -3.86 -6.91 -9.42
CA SER A 25 -2.86 -7.57 -8.61
C SER A 25 -2.80 -9.06 -8.96
N GLY A 26 -1.77 -9.74 -8.51
CA GLY A 26 -1.60 -11.18 -8.72
C GLY A 26 -0.48 -11.75 -7.88
N GLY A 27 -0.15 -13.02 -8.12
CA GLY A 27 1.08 -13.60 -7.62
C GLY A 27 2.27 -13.06 -8.41
N CYS A 28 3.39 -12.82 -7.73
CA CYS A 28 4.65 -12.48 -8.38
C CYS A 28 5.32 -13.74 -8.96
N ASP A 29 6.18 -13.52 -9.93
CA ASP A 29 7.10 -14.53 -10.44
C ASP A 29 8.32 -14.72 -9.49
N LEU A 30 9.30 -15.52 -9.92
CA LEU A 30 10.50 -15.79 -9.14
C LEU A 30 11.42 -14.57 -8.95
N PHE A 31 11.17 -13.50 -9.70
CA PHE A 31 11.91 -12.23 -9.65
C PHE A 31 11.14 -11.13 -8.89
N GLY A 32 10.01 -11.49 -8.28
CA GLY A 32 9.19 -10.54 -7.53
C GLY A 32 8.30 -9.65 -8.39
N HIS A 33 8.22 -9.88 -9.71
CA HIS A 33 7.39 -9.11 -10.62
C HIS A 33 5.97 -9.67 -10.72
N VAL A 34 4.97 -8.80 -10.68
CA VAL A 34 3.56 -9.12 -10.99
C VAL A 34 3.26 -8.60 -12.39
N PRO A 35 3.07 -9.48 -13.39
CA PRO A 35 3.01 -9.08 -14.81
C PRO A 35 1.70 -8.40 -15.19
N VAL A 36 1.37 -7.28 -14.54
CA VAL A 36 0.13 -6.50 -14.77
C VAL A 36 0.07 -5.87 -16.15
N GLU A 37 1.22 -5.61 -16.78
CA GLU A 37 1.33 -5.08 -18.14
C GLU A 37 0.72 -6.00 -19.20
N ARG A 38 0.63 -7.31 -18.93
CA ARG A 38 -0.09 -8.26 -19.80
C ARG A 38 -1.58 -7.99 -19.90
N CYS A 39 -2.11 -7.19 -18.98
CA CYS A 39 -3.49 -6.76 -18.98
C CYS A 39 -3.69 -5.38 -19.64
N ALA A 40 -2.63 -4.74 -20.15
CA ALA A 40 -2.67 -3.37 -20.67
C ALA A 40 -3.78 -3.15 -21.71
N ASP A 41 -3.85 -4.01 -22.72
CA ASP A 41 -4.87 -3.90 -23.79
C ASP A 41 -6.29 -3.97 -23.24
N VAL A 42 -6.51 -4.87 -22.29
CA VAL A 42 -7.82 -5.12 -21.68
C VAL A 42 -8.23 -3.95 -20.80
N VAL A 43 -7.28 -3.46 -20.00
CA VAL A 43 -7.53 -2.40 -19.03
C VAL A 43 -7.68 -1.05 -19.72
N SER A 44 -7.03 -0.84 -20.85
CA SER A 44 -7.19 0.34 -21.70
C SER A 44 -8.65 0.60 -22.08
N HIS A 45 -9.44 -0.45 -22.30
CA HIS A 45 -10.87 -0.35 -22.60
C HIS A 45 -11.72 0.09 -21.38
N LEU A 46 -11.17 0.01 -20.15
CA LEU A 46 -11.84 0.46 -18.93
C LEU A 46 -11.53 1.92 -18.61
N ARG A 47 -10.52 2.49 -19.25
CA ARG A 47 -10.08 3.87 -19.01
C ARG A 47 -11.22 4.86 -19.27
N GLY A 48 -11.41 5.79 -18.33
CA GLY A 48 -12.55 6.73 -18.37
C GLY A 48 -13.88 6.15 -17.83
N ARG A 49 -13.94 4.83 -17.59
CA ARG A 49 -15.09 4.16 -16.96
C ARG A 49 -14.80 3.75 -15.52
N LEU A 50 -13.60 3.23 -15.28
CA LEU A 50 -13.11 2.83 -13.96
C LEU A 50 -11.70 3.39 -13.77
N ARG A 51 -11.37 3.78 -12.55
CA ARG A 51 -10.01 4.12 -12.16
C ARG A 51 -9.22 2.84 -11.90
N VAL A 52 -7.96 2.82 -12.31
CA VAL A 52 -7.10 1.64 -12.23
C VAL A 52 -5.96 1.88 -11.26
N ASN A 53 -5.89 1.06 -10.23
CA ASN A 53 -4.74 0.90 -9.35
C ASN A 53 -4.05 -0.44 -9.65
N CYS A 54 -2.73 -0.52 -9.54
CA CYS A 54 -1.99 -1.75 -9.75
C CYS A 54 -1.04 -2.05 -8.57
N HIS A 55 -0.84 -3.35 -8.29
CA HIS A 55 0.31 -3.86 -7.56
C HIS A 55 1.22 -4.58 -8.56
N SER A 56 2.39 -4.02 -8.84
CA SER A 56 3.30 -4.53 -9.89
C SER A 56 4.42 -5.42 -9.37
N GLY A 57 4.70 -5.38 -8.06
CA GLY A 57 5.95 -5.92 -7.56
C GLY A 57 7.17 -5.20 -8.16
N LEU A 58 8.31 -5.90 -8.25
CA LEU A 58 9.54 -5.36 -8.80
C LEU A 58 9.41 -5.11 -10.31
N VAL A 59 9.85 -3.94 -10.76
CA VAL A 59 9.79 -3.53 -12.17
C VAL A 59 11.03 -2.74 -12.57
N ASP A 60 11.36 -2.80 -13.85
CA ASP A 60 12.31 -1.87 -14.47
C ASP A 60 11.61 -0.60 -14.98
N GLU A 61 12.39 0.35 -15.48
CA GLU A 61 11.89 1.63 -16.01
C GLU A 61 10.95 1.45 -17.22
N SER A 62 11.20 0.45 -18.08
CA SER A 62 10.36 0.16 -19.24
C SER A 62 8.99 -0.38 -18.83
N GLN A 63 8.98 -1.28 -17.85
CA GLN A 63 7.77 -1.83 -17.26
C GLN A 63 6.97 -0.74 -16.52
N ALA A 64 7.66 0.12 -15.76
CA ALA A 64 7.04 1.25 -15.07
C ALA A 64 6.33 2.20 -16.07
N ARG A 65 6.96 2.54 -17.18
CA ARG A 65 6.34 3.34 -18.26
C ARG A 65 5.15 2.64 -18.90
N CYS A 66 5.24 1.33 -19.12
CA CYS A 66 4.11 0.55 -19.65
C CYS A 66 2.92 0.62 -18.68
N ILE A 67 3.14 0.37 -17.39
CA ILE A 67 2.09 0.40 -16.35
C ILE A 67 1.47 1.81 -16.26
N ALA A 68 2.27 2.86 -16.33
CA ALA A 68 1.80 4.24 -16.32
C ALA A 68 0.85 4.58 -17.49
N SER A 69 0.91 3.84 -18.60
CA SER A 69 0.05 4.07 -19.75
C SER A 69 -1.42 3.69 -19.52
N PHE A 70 -1.72 2.82 -18.54
CA PHE A 70 -3.08 2.31 -18.27
C PHE A 70 -3.52 2.42 -16.81
N SER A 71 -2.64 2.81 -15.90
CA SER A 71 -2.90 2.92 -14.47
C SER A 71 -2.91 4.39 -14.04
N GLU A 72 -3.82 4.80 -13.18
CA GLU A 72 -3.86 6.15 -12.60
C GLU A 72 -3.03 6.24 -11.31
N VAL A 73 -2.79 5.11 -10.65
CA VAL A 73 -2.00 5.03 -9.42
C VAL A 73 -1.40 3.64 -9.25
N ILE A 74 -0.28 3.59 -8.57
CA ILE A 74 0.35 2.33 -8.14
C ILE A 74 0.32 2.26 -6.62
N SER A 75 -0.09 1.10 -6.10
CA SER A 75 0.18 0.67 -4.73
C SER A 75 1.43 -0.20 -4.76
N PHE A 76 2.48 0.18 -4.06
CA PHE A 76 3.76 -0.50 -4.10
C PHE A 76 4.25 -0.87 -2.71
N ASP A 77 4.57 -2.14 -2.47
CA ASP A 77 5.16 -2.59 -1.22
C ASP A 77 6.57 -2.02 -1.09
N PHE A 78 6.74 -1.02 -0.22
CA PHE A 78 8.01 -0.32 -0.04
C PHE A 78 8.82 -1.00 1.06
N VAL A 79 9.79 -1.80 0.66
CA VAL A 79 10.58 -2.67 1.54
C VAL A 79 12.04 -2.23 1.53
N CYS A 80 12.62 -1.99 2.71
CA CYS A 80 14.00 -1.53 2.90
C CYS A 80 14.82 -2.46 3.82
N ASP A 81 14.43 -3.73 3.96
CA ASP A 81 15.14 -4.74 4.75
C ASP A 81 15.30 -6.02 3.93
N ASP A 82 16.56 -6.45 3.72
CA ASP A 82 16.89 -7.65 2.93
C ASP A 82 16.33 -8.94 3.53
N ARG A 83 16.16 -9.01 4.86
CA ARG A 83 15.54 -10.17 5.52
C ARG A 83 14.06 -10.26 5.17
N VAL A 84 13.37 -9.13 5.06
CA VAL A 84 11.98 -9.11 4.61
C VAL A 84 11.88 -9.58 3.17
N VAL A 85 12.78 -9.14 2.29
CA VAL A 85 12.83 -9.59 0.89
C VAL A 85 13.04 -11.10 0.79
N SER A 86 14.02 -11.64 1.51
CA SER A 86 14.36 -13.06 1.45
C SER A 86 13.37 -13.97 2.19
N ASP A 87 12.98 -13.60 3.40
CA ASP A 87 12.28 -14.49 4.32
C ASP A 87 10.76 -14.36 4.24
N VAL A 88 10.25 -13.18 3.92
CA VAL A 88 8.81 -12.91 3.81
C VAL A 88 8.34 -12.99 2.36
N TYR A 89 8.95 -12.20 1.46
CA TYR A 89 8.57 -12.20 0.05
C TYR A 89 9.14 -13.41 -0.72
N GLY A 90 10.24 -14.00 -0.23
CA GLY A 90 10.84 -15.19 -0.83
C GLY A 90 11.50 -14.94 -2.20
N VAL A 91 11.82 -13.69 -2.50
CA VAL A 91 12.48 -13.29 -3.76
C VAL A 91 13.98 -13.48 -3.62
N ARG A 92 14.50 -14.59 -4.16
CA ARG A 92 15.88 -15.05 -3.87
C ARG A 92 16.99 -14.22 -4.51
N ASN A 93 16.68 -13.53 -5.60
CA ASN A 93 17.66 -12.78 -6.40
C ASN A 93 17.39 -11.27 -6.37
N ALA A 94 16.72 -10.80 -5.33
CA ALA A 94 16.47 -9.39 -5.11
C ALA A 94 16.88 -8.98 -3.71
N SER A 95 17.11 -7.70 -3.53
CA SER A 95 17.51 -7.03 -2.31
C SER A 95 16.55 -5.87 -2.01
N ALA A 96 16.68 -5.25 -0.88
CA ALA A 96 15.96 -4.03 -0.54
C ALA A 96 16.24 -2.90 -1.54
N SER A 97 17.45 -2.83 -2.12
CA SER A 97 17.77 -1.82 -3.15
C SER A 97 16.95 -2.02 -4.43
N ASP A 98 16.64 -3.25 -4.83
CA ASP A 98 15.79 -3.49 -6.00
C ASP A 98 14.34 -2.99 -5.79
N TYR A 99 13.83 -3.09 -4.55
CA TYR A 99 12.54 -2.49 -4.19
C TYR A 99 12.60 -0.96 -4.25
N VAL A 100 13.67 -0.34 -3.76
CA VAL A 100 13.85 1.11 -3.81
C VAL A 100 13.98 1.59 -5.26
N GLU A 101 14.77 0.92 -6.10
CA GLU A 101 14.92 1.24 -7.52
C GLU A 101 13.62 1.10 -8.32
N SER A 102 12.86 0.02 -8.05
CA SER A 102 11.53 -0.17 -8.64
C SER A 102 10.56 0.94 -8.22
N TYR A 103 10.58 1.35 -6.93
CA TYR A 103 9.78 2.48 -6.47
C TYR A 103 10.15 3.78 -7.16
N ILE A 104 11.45 4.08 -7.33
CA ILE A 104 11.94 5.27 -8.04
C ILE A 104 11.41 5.25 -9.49
N SER A 105 11.52 4.13 -10.18
CA SER A 105 11.03 3.97 -11.55
C SER A 105 9.53 4.22 -11.67
N LEU A 106 8.74 3.65 -10.74
CA LEU A 106 7.28 3.83 -10.71
C LEU A 106 6.88 5.26 -10.35
N ALA A 107 7.46 5.82 -9.28
CA ALA A 107 7.09 7.14 -8.76
C ALA A 107 7.39 8.27 -9.76
N ASN A 108 8.39 8.09 -10.63
CA ASN A 108 8.70 9.02 -11.72
C ASN A 108 7.82 8.82 -12.96
N ALA A 109 7.10 7.71 -13.08
CA ALA A 109 6.24 7.40 -14.22
C ALA A 109 4.75 7.66 -13.95
N VAL A 110 4.28 7.44 -12.72
CA VAL A 110 2.88 7.50 -12.34
C VAL A 110 2.78 7.79 -10.83
N PRO A 111 1.69 8.43 -10.32
CA PRO A 111 1.49 8.56 -8.89
C PRO A 111 1.62 7.21 -8.18
N ALA A 112 2.58 7.09 -7.25
CA ALA A 112 2.86 5.86 -6.53
C ALA A 112 2.64 6.04 -5.02
N VAL A 113 1.85 5.15 -4.42
CA VAL A 113 1.56 5.10 -2.99
C VAL A 113 2.40 3.98 -2.37
N PRO A 114 3.47 4.31 -1.63
CA PRO A 114 4.25 3.31 -0.94
C PRO A 114 3.43 2.70 0.20
N HIS A 115 3.42 1.37 0.26
CA HIS A 115 2.80 0.59 1.33
C HIS A 115 3.91 0.05 2.24
N ILE A 116 3.88 0.41 3.51
CA ILE A 116 4.82 -0.05 4.53
C ILE A 116 4.06 -0.97 5.48
N CYS A 117 4.51 -2.23 5.59
CA CYS A 117 3.87 -3.21 6.45
C CYS A 117 4.58 -3.28 7.81
N ILE A 118 3.89 -2.88 8.87
CA ILE A 118 4.41 -2.88 10.23
C ILE A 118 4.39 -4.31 10.79
N GLY A 119 5.56 -4.78 11.25
CA GLY A 119 5.74 -6.04 11.97
C GLY A 119 6.23 -7.21 11.12
N LEU A 120 6.77 -6.98 9.90
CA LEU A 120 7.33 -8.06 9.07
C LEU A 120 8.66 -8.62 9.61
N THR A 121 9.41 -7.84 10.37
CA THR A 121 10.66 -8.28 11.04
C THR A 121 10.42 -8.87 12.43
N GLY A 122 9.15 -9.00 12.84
CA GLY A 122 8.76 -9.26 14.23
C GLY A 122 8.61 -7.95 15.00
N ASP A 123 8.56 -8.05 16.34
CA ASP A 123 8.43 -6.86 17.20
C ASP A 123 9.84 -6.33 17.58
N ASP A 124 10.50 -5.68 16.63
CA ASP A 124 11.81 -5.05 16.78
C ASP A 124 11.74 -3.55 17.15
N GLY A 125 10.59 -3.09 17.63
CA GLY A 125 10.31 -1.69 17.92
C GLY A 125 10.04 -0.83 16.68
N GLY A 126 9.85 -1.47 15.51
CA GLY A 126 9.56 -0.79 14.24
C GLY A 126 10.80 -0.23 13.53
N ASN A 127 12.01 -0.72 13.86
CA ASN A 127 13.25 -0.21 13.26
C ASN A 127 13.29 -0.36 11.75
N ALA A 128 12.80 -1.46 11.20
CA ALA A 128 12.76 -1.69 9.75
C ALA A 128 11.80 -0.72 9.05
N GLU A 129 10.65 -0.45 9.65
CA GLU A 129 9.65 0.48 9.12
C GLU A 129 10.10 1.94 9.25
N ILE A 130 10.75 2.30 10.36
CA ILE A 130 11.37 3.61 10.54
C ILE A 130 12.44 3.84 9.47
N HIS A 131 13.29 2.84 9.21
CA HIS A 131 14.28 2.90 8.14
C HIS A 131 13.63 3.08 6.76
N ALA A 132 12.52 2.39 6.49
CA ALA A 132 11.78 2.57 5.24
C ALA A 132 11.21 3.99 5.11
N VAL A 133 10.63 4.55 6.17
CA VAL A 133 10.15 5.95 6.20
C VAL A 133 11.30 6.94 5.98
N ASP A 134 12.45 6.75 6.62
CA ASP A 134 13.62 7.60 6.44
C ASP A 134 14.20 7.50 5.03
N THR A 135 14.26 6.31 4.46
CA THR A 135 14.67 6.09 3.07
C THR A 135 13.74 6.84 2.11
N LEU A 136 12.42 6.69 2.28
CA LEU A 136 11.44 7.42 1.47
C LEU A 136 11.61 8.94 1.60
N TYR A 137 11.83 9.43 2.82
CA TYR A 137 12.07 10.84 3.08
C TYR A 137 13.32 11.34 2.33
N HIS A 138 14.41 10.61 2.35
CA HIS A 138 15.64 10.97 1.64
C HIS A 138 15.46 10.97 0.12
N LEU A 139 14.69 10.04 -0.44
CA LEU A 139 14.37 10.04 -1.87
C LEU A 139 13.58 11.28 -2.29
N VAL A 140 12.63 11.71 -1.47
CA VAL A 140 11.84 12.93 -1.71
C VAL A 140 12.69 14.18 -1.52
N ASP A 141 13.42 14.28 -0.41
CA ASP A 141 14.24 15.43 -0.05
C ASP A 141 15.38 15.69 -1.05
N SER A 142 15.96 14.61 -1.60
CA SER A 142 16.98 14.68 -2.67
C SER A 142 16.41 14.93 -4.07
N GLY A 143 15.08 14.95 -4.24
CA GLY A 143 14.42 15.14 -5.51
C GLY A 143 14.50 13.94 -6.46
N GLN A 144 14.85 12.74 -5.96
CA GLN A 144 14.87 11.52 -6.77
C GLN A 144 13.47 11.03 -7.11
N VAL A 145 12.49 11.28 -6.24
CA VAL A 145 11.08 10.99 -6.48
C VAL A 145 10.21 12.17 -6.07
N PRO A 146 9.02 12.36 -6.68
CA PRO A 146 8.05 13.32 -6.21
C PRO A 146 7.52 12.95 -4.82
N ILE A 147 6.94 13.91 -4.11
CA ILE A 147 6.20 13.64 -2.87
C ILE A 147 5.07 12.65 -3.19
N PRO A 148 4.98 11.50 -2.51
CA PRO A 148 3.91 10.54 -2.78
C PRO A 148 2.54 11.14 -2.44
N PRO A 149 1.49 10.83 -3.21
CA PRO A 149 0.14 11.35 -2.95
C PRO A 149 -0.39 10.90 -1.58
N ALA A 150 0.01 9.72 -1.14
CA ALA A 150 -0.21 9.20 0.20
C ALA A 150 0.87 8.19 0.57
N ILE A 151 1.07 7.96 1.87
CA ILE A 151 1.89 6.87 2.42
C ILE A 151 0.92 5.94 3.14
N ALA A 152 0.86 4.66 2.74
CA ALA A 152 -0.08 3.70 3.30
C ALA A 152 0.63 2.73 4.25
N PHE A 153 0.12 2.62 5.47
CA PHE A 153 0.56 1.59 6.41
C PHE A 153 -0.42 0.44 6.45
N ILE A 154 0.10 -0.76 6.46
CA ILE A 154 -0.62 -2.00 6.73
C ILE A 154 0.02 -2.69 7.93
N ILE A 155 -0.71 -3.57 8.57
CA ILE A 155 -0.23 -4.27 9.77
C ILE A 155 -0.12 -5.76 9.46
N PHE A 156 0.99 -6.34 9.83
CA PHE A 156 1.22 -7.77 9.69
C PHE A 156 0.09 -8.60 10.30
N ILE A 157 -0.32 -9.63 9.58
CA ILE A 157 -1.33 -10.61 10.01
C ILE A 157 -0.69 -12.00 9.96
N PRO A 158 -0.49 -12.68 11.09
CA PRO A 158 -0.04 -14.07 11.10
C PRO A 158 -0.97 -14.92 10.25
N THR A 159 -0.45 -15.50 9.19
CA THR A 159 -1.26 -16.25 8.22
C THR A 159 -0.93 -17.74 8.31
N ARG A 160 -1.94 -18.56 8.56
CA ARG A 160 -1.79 -20.01 8.66
C ARG A 160 -1.18 -20.61 7.40
N GLY A 161 -0.22 -21.52 7.58
CA GLY A 161 0.49 -22.17 6.49
C GLY A 161 1.68 -21.37 5.93
N THR A 162 1.99 -20.21 6.52
CA THR A 162 3.20 -19.45 6.22
C THR A 162 4.28 -19.66 7.29
N ARG A 163 5.53 -19.30 6.99
CA ARG A 163 6.61 -19.33 7.99
C ARG A 163 6.35 -18.45 9.20
N MET A 164 5.51 -17.42 9.02
CA MET A 164 5.21 -16.41 10.04
C MET A 164 3.88 -16.67 10.78
N GLU A 165 3.26 -17.85 10.61
CA GLU A 165 1.96 -18.12 11.23
C GLU A 165 1.95 -18.04 12.78
N SER A 166 3.12 -18.26 13.39
CA SER A 166 3.30 -18.20 14.84
C SER A 166 3.91 -16.89 15.35
N ASN A 167 4.21 -15.95 14.46
CA ASN A 167 4.76 -14.66 14.87
C ASN A 167 3.69 -13.84 15.61
N PRO A 168 4.06 -13.12 16.68
CA PRO A 168 3.14 -12.21 17.34
C PRO A 168 2.74 -11.06 16.42
N LEU A 169 1.61 -10.43 16.73
CA LEU A 169 1.29 -9.12 16.17
C LEU A 169 2.30 -8.09 16.68
N PRO A 170 2.62 -7.04 15.90
CA PRO A 170 3.42 -5.93 16.41
C PRO A 170 2.74 -5.31 17.63
N SER A 171 3.53 -4.83 18.58
CA SER A 171 2.98 -4.14 19.74
C SER A 171 2.26 -2.85 19.33
N LEU A 172 1.30 -2.41 20.13
CA LEU A 172 0.64 -1.12 19.88
C LEU A 172 1.61 0.05 19.96
N GLU A 173 2.62 -0.06 20.80
CA GLU A 173 3.70 0.92 20.93
C GLU A 173 4.54 1.01 19.65
N THR A 174 4.87 -0.14 19.03
CA THR A 174 5.53 -0.18 17.72
C THR A 174 4.71 0.52 16.64
N VAL A 175 3.39 0.25 16.59
CA VAL A 175 2.50 0.91 15.63
C VAL A 175 2.48 2.42 15.84
N GLU A 176 2.34 2.88 17.09
CA GLU A 176 2.35 4.30 17.44
C GLU A 176 3.67 4.97 17.06
N THR A 177 4.79 4.33 17.38
CA THR A 177 6.13 4.83 17.08
C THR A 177 6.33 5.04 15.58
N VAL A 178 6.00 4.05 14.76
CA VAL A 178 6.15 4.12 13.29
C VAL A 178 5.25 5.19 12.68
N LEU A 179 3.97 5.23 13.06
CA LEU A 179 3.03 6.21 12.52
C LEU A 179 3.41 7.65 12.92
N SER A 180 3.81 7.86 14.19
CA SER A 180 4.26 9.16 14.69
C SER A 180 5.54 9.61 13.99
N HIS A 181 6.50 8.70 13.79
CA HIS A 181 7.74 8.99 13.06
C HIS A 181 7.43 9.44 11.62
N CYS A 182 6.56 8.70 10.92
CA CYS A 182 6.14 9.08 9.58
C CYS A 182 5.45 10.46 9.56
N ARG A 183 4.59 10.77 10.52
CA ARG A 183 3.93 12.09 10.60
C ARG A 183 4.94 13.21 10.82
N VAL A 184 5.99 12.99 11.63
CA VAL A 184 7.07 13.97 11.85
C VAL A 184 7.87 14.21 10.55
N LYS A 185 8.19 13.15 9.80
CA LYS A 185 8.95 13.26 8.54
C LYS A 185 8.12 13.86 7.41
N PHE A 186 6.83 13.54 7.36
CA PHE A 186 5.90 13.96 6.31
C PHE A 186 4.71 14.73 6.90
N PRO A 187 4.92 15.94 7.44
CA PRO A 187 3.88 16.68 8.19
C PRO A 187 2.68 17.08 7.33
N ALA A 188 2.88 17.32 6.05
CA ALA A 188 1.84 17.74 5.10
C ALA A 188 1.29 16.61 4.21
N SER A 189 1.94 15.43 4.20
CA SER A 189 1.51 14.32 3.35
C SER A 189 0.32 13.58 3.94
N HIS A 190 -0.50 13.01 3.08
CA HIS A 190 -1.54 12.09 3.52
C HIS A 190 -0.91 10.78 4.01
N ILE A 191 -1.31 10.36 5.20
CA ILE A 191 -0.95 9.06 5.77
C ILE A 191 -2.23 8.24 5.89
N ASN A 192 -2.21 7.03 5.33
CA ASN A 192 -3.36 6.13 5.29
C ASN A 192 -3.08 4.87 6.10
N LEU A 193 -4.06 4.42 6.89
CA LEU A 193 -4.08 3.08 7.46
C LEU A 193 -4.88 2.18 6.52
N GLY A 194 -4.17 1.28 5.82
CA GLY A 194 -4.69 0.43 4.75
C GLY A 194 -5.64 -0.67 5.24
N CYS A 195 -6.14 -1.45 4.29
CA CYS A 195 -7.16 -2.48 4.57
C CYS A 195 -6.60 -3.72 5.27
N MET A 196 -5.32 -4.05 5.08
CA MET A 196 -4.67 -5.22 5.67
C MET A 196 -4.20 -4.89 7.08
N ARG A 197 -4.97 -5.34 8.07
CA ARG A 197 -4.64 -5.32 9.48
C ARG A 197 -5.52 -6.30 10.25
N PRO A 198 -5.07 -6.83 11.41
CA PRO A 198 -5.80 -7.81 12.20
C PRO A 198 -7.20 -7.32 12.57
N PHE A 199 -8.12 -8.25 12.78
CA PHE A 199 -9.50 -7.97 13.19
C PHE A 199 -9.65 -7.91 14.73
N GLY A 200 -10.83 -7.57 15.19
CA GLY A 200 -11.22 -7.60 16.61
C GLY A 200 -10.68 -6.44 17.44
N ALA A 201 -10.43 -6.67 18.72
CA ALA A 201 -10.03 -5.65 19.69
C ALA A 201 -8.71 -4.94 19.30
N TYR A 202 -7.76 -5.68 18.75
CA TYR A 202 -6.49 -5.11 18.28
C TYR A 202 -6.72 -4.04 17.20
N ARG A 203 -7.60 -4.31 16.20
CA ARG A 203 -7.96 -3.33 15.17
C ARG A 203 -8.49 -2.04 15.77
N ASN A 204 -9.41 -2.15 16.74
CA ASN A 204 -10.01 -0.97 17.35
C ASN A 204 -8.96 -0.10 18.09
N GLN A 205 -7.97 -0.73 18.69
CA GLN A 205 -6.86 -0.02 19.35
C GLN A 205 -5.94 0.65 18.33
N VAL A 206 -5.54 -0.07 17.28
CA VAL A 206 -4.72 0.47 16.17
C VAL A 206 -5.43 1.63 15.47
N ASP A 207 -6.73 1.52 15.21
CA ASP A 207 -7.50 2.57 14.57
C ASP A 207 -7.51 3.87 15.40
N ARG A 208 -7.63 3.77 16.73
CA ARG A 208 -7.55 4.93 17.64
C ARG A 208 -6.16 5.54 17.68
N ILE A 209 -5.12 4.71 17.79
CA ILE A 209 -3.71 5.15 17.70
C ILE A 209 -3.47 5.88 16.39
N ALA A 210 -3.97 5.36 15.27
CA ALA A 210 -3.81 6.01 13.97
C ALA A 210 -4.44 7.41 13.95
N VAL A 211 -5.64 7.59 14.54
CA VAL A 211 -6.24 8.92 14.70
C VAL A 211 -5.35 9.84 15.54
N ASP A 212 -4.85 9.35 16.67
CA ASP A 212 -4.01 10.13 17.58
C ASP A 212 -2.65 10.52 16.96
N CYS A 213 -2.11 9.67 16.07
CA CYS A 213 -0.92 9.95 15.26
C CYS A 213 -1.21 10.83 14.03
N GLY A 214 -2.45 11.28 13.82
CA GLY A 214 -2.83 12.17 12.72
C GLY A 214 -2.91 11.48 11.36
N VAL A 215 -3.26 10.19 11.31
CA VAL A 215 -3.56 9.47 10.06
C VAL A 215 -4.81 10.07 9.42
N ASN A 216 -4.76 10.32 8.11
CA ASN A 216 -5.81 11.04 7.38
C ASN A 216 -6.95 10.13 6.92
N LEU A 217 -6.65 8.87 6.60
CA LEU A 217 -7.65 7.91 6.12
C LEU A 217 -7.44 6.55 6.76
N ILE A 218 -8.54 5.94 7.22
CA ILE A 218 -8.55 4.59 7.79
C ILE A 218 -9.53 3.72 7.00
N VAL A 219 -9.00 2.68 6.36
CA VAL A 219 -9.80 1.79 5.52
C VAL A 219 -10.56 0.80 6.38
N ARG A 220 -11.89 0.69 6.19
CA ARG A 220 -12.77 -0.25 6.92
C ARG A 220 -12.56 -0.18 8.44
N PRO A 221 -12.81 0.99 9.04
CA PRO A 221 -12.57 1.21 10.47
C PRO A 221 -13.44 0.31 11.35
N GLY A 222 -13.01 0.15 12.59
CA GLY A 222 -13.83 -0.48 13.63
C GLY A 222 -15.13 0.31 13.89
N PRO A 223 -16.17 -0.33 14.44
CA PRO A 223 -17.51 0.26 14.53
C PRO A 223 -17.56 1.56 15.35
N ASP A 224 -16.72 1.68 16.38
CA ASP A 224 -16.76 2.81 17.32
C ASP A 224 -15.83 3.96 16.93
N LEU A 225 -15.08 3.82 15.83
CA LEU A 225 -14.06 4.81 15.47
C LEU A 225 -14.66 6.17 15.13
N ALA A 226 -15.79 6.20 14.43
CA ALA A 226 -16.43 7.45 14.04
C ALA A 226 -16.83 8.31 15.26
N GLU A 227 -17.28 7.66 16.34
CA GLU A 227 -17.58 8.37 17.59
C GLU A 227 -16.31 8.89 18.26
N TYR A 228 -15.27 8.06 18.33
CA TYR A 228 -13.95 8.47 18.84
C TYR A 228 -13.39 9.71 18.11
N VAL A 229 -13.49 9.73 16.77
CA VAL A 229 -13.03 10.84 15.92
C VAL A 229 -13.79 12.12 16.25
N ARG A 230 -15.14 12.05 16.40
CA ARG A 230 -15.97 13.21 16.76
C ARG A 230 -15.64 13.75 18.16
N GLN A 231 -15.37 12.86 19.12
CA GLN A 231 -14.94 13.26 20.49
C GLN A 231 -13.61 14.01 20.49
N LYS A 232 -12.76 13.79 19.48
CA LYS A 232 -11.54 14.58 19.25
C LYS A 232 -11.80 15.91 18.53
N GLY A 233 -13.03 16.25 18.21
CA GLY A 233 -13.39 17.47 17.48
C GLY A 233 -13.10 17.41 15.98
N LEU A 234 -12.90 16.20 15.43
CA LEU A 234 -12.61 15.98 14.02
C LEU A 234 -13.89 15.61 13.25
N GLU A 235 -13.94 15.97 11.98
CA GLU A 235 -15.02 15.61 11.08
C GLU A 235 -14.76 14.25 10.42
N VAL A 236 -15.81 13.44 10.26
CA VAL A 236 -15.75 12.14 9.58
C VAL A 236 -16.28 12.28 8.17
N MET A 237 -15.40 12.04 7.19
CA MET A 237 -15.78 11.93 5.79
C MET A 237 -15.72 10.48 5.33
N THR A 238 -16.64 10.07 4.46
CA THR A 238 -16.65 8.71 3.89
C THR A 238 -16.16 8.73 2.45
N PHE A 239 -15.27 7.82 2.13
CA PHE A 239 -14.71 7.63 0.80
C PHE A 239 -14.92 6.17 0.35
N ASP A 240 -15.36 5.95 -0.89
CA ASP A 240 -15.85 4.65 -1.37
C ASP A 240 -14.98 4.01 -2.46
N GLN A 241 -13.72 4.43 -2.58
CA GLN A 241 -12.74 3.87 -3.49
C GLN A 241 -11.52 3.31 -2.73
N CYS A 242 -10.54 2.76 -3.45
CA CYS A 242 -9.27 2.36 -2.87
C CYS A 242 -8.56 3.57 -2.22
N CYS A 243 -7.93 3.35 -1.05
CA CYS A 243 -7.21 4.40 -0.32
C CYS A 243 -6.12 5.08 -1.16
N ALA A 244 -5.58 4.39 -2.17
CA ALA A 244 -4.60 4.96 -3.10
C ALA A 244 -5.17 6.10 -3.96
N PHE A 245 -6.50 6.22 -4.09
CA PHE A 245 -7.14 7.28 -4.87
C PHE A 245 -7.57 8.49 -4.06
N HIS A 246 -7.42 8.46 -2.74
CA HIS A 246 -7.94 9.53 -1.88
C HIS A 246 -7.35 10.90 -2.18
N CYS A 247 -6.10 10.94 -2.63
CA CYS A 247 -5.32 12.16 -2.85
C CYS A 247 -4.94 12.41 -4.31
N ILE A 248 -5.65 11.79 -5.26
CA ILE A 248 -5.38 11.89 -6.71
C ILE A 248 -6.61 12.39 -7.46
#